data_05158f61c57d6fec85e8758fa01f9f3f
#
_entry.id   05158f61c57d6fec85e8758fa01f9f3f
#
_cell.length_a   1.000
_cell.length_b   1.000
_cell.length_c   1.000
_cell.angle_alpha   90.00
_cell.angle_beta   90.00
_cell.angle_gamma   90.00
#
_symmetry.space_group_name_H-M   'P 1'
#
loop_
_entity.id
_entity.type
_entity.pdbx_description
1 polymer ?
#
loop_
_entity_poly.entity_id
_entity_poly.type
_entity_poly.pdbx_seq_one_letter_code
_entity_poly.pdbx_strand_id
1 'polypeptide(L)' 'MYMNHKELVDQVSTNLIRECGKLETRKSWLAMRNYLQQLSDEQLIAMLKKVA' A
#
# COMPACT_ATOMS: atom_id res chain seq x y z
N MET A 1 18.00 6.29 0.49
CA MET A 1 16.97 7.21 0.86
C MET A 1 15.83 6.52 1.56
N TYR A 2 15.30 7.15 2.56
CA TYR A 2 14.47 6.52 3.55
C TYR A 2 13.05 7.04 3.45
N MET A 3 12.10 6.14 3.23
CA MET A 3 10.70 6.53 3.18
C MET A 3 10.07 6.38 4.57
N ASN A 4 9.28 7.36 4.98
CA ASN A 4 8.59 7.24 6.24
C ASN A 4 7.38 6.31 6.07
N HIS A 5 6.72 6.00 7.17
CA HIS A 5 5.62 5.03 7.15
C HIS A 5 4.51 5.44 6.19
N LYS A 6 4.16 6.72 6.21
CA LYS A 6 3.10 7.22 5.35
C LYS A 6 3.44 7.05 3.88
N GLU A 7 4.67 7.32 3.52
CA GLU A 7 5.11 7.15 2.14
C GLU A 7 5.08 5.69 1.73
N LEU A 8 5.45 4.79 2.64
CA LEU A 8 5.38 3.37 2.35
C LEU A 8 3.94 2.93 2.09
N VAL A 9 3.01 3.41 2.91
CA VAL A 9 1.60 3.11 2.70
C VAL A 9 1.13 3.60 1.34
N ASP A 10 1.53 4.82 0.98
CA ASP A 10 1.15 5.39 -0.30
C ASP A 10 1.71 4.58 -1.47
N GLN A 11 2.97 4.17 -1.38
CA GLN A 11 3.60 3.39 -2.44
C GLN A 11 2.93 2.03 -2.58
N VAL A 12 2.69 1.35 -1.47
CA VAL A 12 2.04 0.04 -1.53
C VAL A 12 0.63 0.18 -2.08
N SER A 13 -0.11 1.21 -1.65
CA SER A 13 -1.46 1.44 -2.15
C SER A 13 -1.46 1.64 -3.66
N THR A 14 -0.55 2.46 -4.16
CA THR A 14 -0.44 2.73 -5.58
C THR A 14 -0.13 1.46 -6.35
N ASN A 15 0.80 0.65 -5.84
CA ASN A 15 1.16 -0.59 -6.51
C ASN A 15 0.00 -1.57 -6.55
N LEU A 16 -0.76 -1.67 -5.46
CA LEU A 16 -1.90 -2.57 -5.42
C LEU A 16 -3.00 -2.13 -6.39
N ILE A 17 -3.24 -0.83 -6.48
CA ILE A 17 -4.22 -0.31 -7.45
C ILE A 17 -3.79 -0.66 -8.86
N ARG A 18 -2.52 -0.48 -9.15
CA ARG A 18 -1.98 -0.76 -10.47
C ARG A 18 -2.10 -2.24 -10.81
N GLU A 19 -1.83 -3.11 -9.83
CA GLU A 19 -1.88 -4.54 -10.02
C GLU A 19 -3.30 -5.04 -10.23
N CYS A 20 -4.22 -4.58 -9.38
CA CYS A 20 -5.60 -5.05 -9.43
C CYS A 20 -6.39 -4.44 -10.58
N GLY A 21 -5.94 -3.31 -11.06
CA GLY A 21 -6.60 -2.65 -12.17
C GLY A 21 -7.86 -1.90 -11.80
N LYS A 22 -8.45 -2.21 -10.65
CA LYS A 22 -9.67 -1.55 -10.22
C LYS A 22 -9.85 -1.59 -8.74
N LEU A 23 -9.95 -0.43 -8.14
CA LEU A 23 -10.63 -0.30 -6.87
C LEU A 23 -11.92 0.41 -7.19
N GLU A 24 -13.01 -0.32 -7.12
CA GLU A 24 -14.27 0.18 -7.65
C GLU A 24 -14.87 1.30 -6.84
N THR A 25 -14.59 1.35 -5.55
CA THR A 25 -15.18 2.37 -4.73
C THR A 25 -14.14 3.01 -3.83
N ARG A 26 -14.43 4.26 -3.45
CA ARG A 26 -13.60 4.98 -2.51
C ARG A 26 -13.51 4.24 -1.18
N LYS A 27 -14.60 3.57 -0.79
CA LYS A 27 -14.63 2.83 0.45
C LYS A 27 -13.61 1.70 0.46
N SER A 28 -13.52 0.98 -0.64
CA SER A 28 -12.56 -0.12 -0.75
C SER A 28 -11.14 0.40 -0.63
N TRP A 29 -10.87 1.53 -1.27
CA TRP A 29 -9.56 2.13 -1.24
C TRP A 29 -9.18 2.58 0.16
N LEU A 30 -10.13 3.22 0.85
CA LEU A 30 -9.88 3.70 2.21
C LEU A 30 -9.68 2.54 3.18
N ALA A 31 -10.46 1.47 3.03
CA ALA A 31 -10.31 0.30 3.87
C ALA A 31 -8.92 -0.32 3.68
N MET A 32 -8.47 -0.39 2.44
CA MET A 32 -7.15 -0.91 2.15
C MET A 32 -6.06 -0.06 2.78
N ARG A 33 -6.17 1.25 2.66
CA ARG A 33 -5.19 2.15 3.26
C ARG A 33 -5.15 2.02 4.78
N ASN A 34 -6.33 1.91 5.40
CA ASN A 34 -6.39 1.72 6.84
C ASN A 34 -5.67 0.44 7.26
N TYR A 35 -5.90 -0.63 6.52
CA TYR A 35 -5.22 -1.88 6.78
C TYR A 35 -3.70 -1.73 6.67
N LEU A 36 -3.26 -1.10 5.59
CA LEU A 36 -1.84 -0.92 5.35
C LEU A 36 -1.16 -0.06 6.41
N GLN A 37 -1.88 0.94 6.92
CA GLN A 37 -1.33 1.81 7.95
C GLN A 37 -1.04 1.06 9.23
N GLN A 38 -1.71 -0.05 9.47
CA GLN A 38 -1.51 -0.85 10.67
C GLN A 38 -0.33 -1.80 10.54
N LEU A 39 0.19 -1.99 9.35
CA LEU A 39 1.33 -2.86 9.12
C LEU A 39 2.63 -2.16 9.49
N SER A 40 3.62 -2.96 9.84
CA SER A 40 4.94 -2.41 10.12
C SER A 40 5.66 -2.02 8.84
N ASP A 41 6.69 -1.18 8.97
CA ASP A 41 7.49 -0.78 7.83
C ASP A 41 8.07 -1.99 7.12
N GLU A 42 8.51 -2.98 7.88
CA GLU A 42 9.09 -4.19 7.30
C GLU A 42 8.10 -4.92 6.44
N GLN A 43 6.85 -5.00 6.89
CA GLN A 43 5.81 -5.68 6.13
C GLN A 43 5.50 -4.92 4.85
N LEU A 44 5.45 -3.60 4.92
CA LEU A 44 5.18 -2.78 3.75
C LEU A 44 6.32 -2.89 2.74
N ILE A 45 7.55 -2.86 3.22
CA ILE A 45 8.71 -3.01 2.34
C ILE A 45 8.69 -4.38 1.66
N ALA A 46 8.34 -5.41 2.41
CA ALA A 46 8.25 -6.75 1.84
C ALA A 46 7.20 -6.80 0.73
N MET A 47 6.09 -6.11 0.91
CA MET A 47 5.06 -6.04 -0.13
C MET A 47 5.56 -5.34 -1.38
N LEU A 48 6.31 -4.26 -1.20
CA LEU A 48 6.90 -3.56 -2.35
C LEU A 48 7.85 -4.46 -3.12
N LYS A 49 8.68 -5.21 -2.42
CA LYS A 49 9.62 -6.12 -3.07
C LYS A 49 8.91 -7.23 -3.80
N LYS A 50 7.80 -7.69 -3.25
CA LYS A 50 7.06 -8.80 -3.84
C LYS A 50 6.43 -8.42 -5.17
N VAL A 51 6.06 -7.17 -5.30
CA VAL A 51 5.39 -6.68 -6.50
C VAL A 51 6.40 -6.39 -7.61
N ALA A 52 7.60 -6.09 -7.21
CA ALA A 52 8.67 -5.87 -8.19
C ALA A 52 9.11 -7.21 -8.81
#